data_5544a232e86a2663ac63614f6d8d7860
#
_entry.id   5544a232e86a2663ac63614f6d8d7860
#
_cell.length_a   1.000
_cell.length_b   1.000
_cell.length_c   1.000
_cell.angle_alpha   90.00
_cell.angle_beta   90.00
_cell.angle_gamma   90.00
#
_symmetry.space_group_name_H-M   'P 1'
#
loop_
_entity.id
_entity.type
_entity.pdbx_description
1 polymer ?
#
loop_
_entity_poly.entity_id
_entity_poly.type
_entity_poly.pdbx_seq_one_letter_code
_entity_poly.pdbx_strand_id
1 'polypeptide(L)'
;MTLALDLPPAPPRLESPRALARVRTTAWVHRSLYCPQCGRLRLEPTREGTPFRDFVCGGCREPFELKASRQPHGRRVAGGSLERYREALDRGTAPNLLLLTYDPDAARVRDLVAVNRLLISPLAVIGRPRPLARNSPEPYYLCDLDLSGVPEAAKVPYLRSAHERPKRFVLDSWNRFRFLREPGSADEPDWIRDLLALIARIPSREFTLDDLYGHEEALARLHPRNRHIRAKIRQKLQVLVRRRILRRAAPGVYESIV
;
A
#
# COMPACT_ATOMS: atom_id res chain seq x y z
N MET A 1 -5.52 10.30 -21.91
CA MET A 1 -6.85 10.15 -21.27
C MET A 1 -6.76 10.88 -19.96
N THR A 2 -7.57 11.90 -19.75
CA THR A 2 -7.58 12.71 -18.53
C THR A 2 -8.60 12.13 -17.55
N LEU A 3 -8.24 12.05 -16.26
CA LEU A 3 -9.15 11.57 -15.22
C LEU A 3 -10.25 12.63 -15.00
N ALA A 4 -11.52 12.20 -15.12
CA ALA A 4 -12.62 13.07 -14.73
C ALA A 4 -12.59 13.26 -13.19
N LEU A 5 -12.57 14.49 -12.72
CA LEU A 5 -12.49 14.77 -11.27
C LEU A 5 -13.86 14.69 -10.59
N ASP A 6 -14.93 14.88 -11.34
CA ASP A 6 -16.29 14.95 -10.77
C ASP A 6 -16.78 13.58 -10.31
N LEU A 7 -17.28 13.53 -9.08
CA LEU A 7 -17.95 12.35 -8.55
C LEU A 7 -19.30 12.14 -9.28
N PRO A 8 -19.67 10.88 -9.59
CA PRO A 8 -20.97 10.59 -10.19
C PRO A 8 -22.13 11.13 -9.34
N PRO A 9 -23.29 11.43 -9.96
CA PRO A 9 -24.47 11.87 -9.23
C PRO A 9 -24.88 10.85 -8.16
N ALA A 10 -25.57 11.34 -7.14
CA ALA A 10 -26.11 10.50 -6.08
C ALA A 10 -27.24 9.62 -6.62
N PRO A 11 -27.26 8.31 -6.30
CA PRO A 11 -28.44 7.50 -6.54
C PRO A 11 -29.63 8.03 -5.73
N PRO A 12 -30.85 8.05 -6.31
CA PRO A 12 -32.04 8.39 -5.55
C PRO A 12 -32.21 7.39 -4.38
N ARG A 13 -32.64 7.89 -3.20
CA ARG A 13 -32.93 7.10 -1.98
C ARG A 13 -31.74 6.69 -1.09
N LEU A 14 -30.53 7.22 -1.26
CA LEU A 14 -29.45 7.05 -0.29
C LEU A 14 -29.41 8.25 0.67
N GLU A 15 -29.86 8.04 1.91
CA GLU A 15 -29.89 9.08 2.95
C GLU A 15 -28.60 9.15 3.78
N SER A 16 -27.90 8.01 3.94
CA SER A 16 -26.67 7.96 4.74
C SER A 16 -25.50 8.63 4.00
N PRO A 17 -24.88 9.70 4.57
CA PRO A 17 -23.71 10.34 3.97
C PRO A 17 -22.54 9.37 3.71
N ARG A 18 -22.39 8.37 4.59
CA ARG A 18 -21.35 7.33 4.44
C ARG A 18 -21.65 6.38 3.26
N ALA A 19 -22.90 5.95 3.13
CA ALA A 19 -23.30 5.08 2.02
C ALA A 19 -23.20 5.83 0.69
N LEU A 20 -23.64 7.09 0.65
CA LEU A 20 -23.55 7.97 -0.50
C LEU A 20 -22.09 8.15 -0.95
N ALA A 21 -21.19 8.47 -0.01
CA ALA A 21 -19.77 8.61 -0.29
C ALA A 21 -19.18 7.31 -0.87
N ARG A 22 -19.51 6.16 -0.27
CA ARG A 22 -19.05 4.84 -0.74
C ARG A 22 -19.49 4.59 -2.18
N VAL A 23 -20.79 4.75 -2.47
CA VAL A 23 -21.33 4.48 -3.81
C VAL A 23 -20.69 5.40 -4.86
N ARG A 24 -20.61 6.70 -4.57
CA ARG A 24 -20.05 7.69 -5.52
C ARG A 24 -18.55 7.45 -5.78
N THR A 25 -17.77 7.22 -4.73
CA THR A 25 -16.31 7.00 -4.86
C THR A 25 -16.01 5.66 -5.52
N THR A 26 -16.79 4.60 -5.24
CA THR A 26 -16.69 3.30 -5.93
C THR A 26 -17.01 3.44 -7.42
N ALA A 27 -18.11 4.12 -7.75
CA ALA A 27 -18.49 4.35 -9.15
C ALA A 27 -17.45 5.22 -9.89
N TRP A 28 -16.85 6.21 -9.20
CA TRP A 28 -15.79 7.02 -9.77
C TRP A 28 -14.54 6.19 -10.10
N VAL A 29 -14.08 5.36 -9.16
CA VAL A 29 -12.92 4.47 -9.37
C VAL A 29 -13.17 3.54 -10.55
N HIS A 30 -14.33 2.87 -10.58
CA HIS A 30 -14.68 1.99 -11.69
C HIS A 30 -14.67 2.69 -13.05
N ARG A 31 -15.26 3.88 -13.13
CA ARG A 31 -15.39 4.63 -14.39
C ARG A 31 -14.05 5.21 -14.86
N SER A 32 -13.23 5.71 -13.95
CA SER A 32 -12.13 6.60 -14.27
C SER A 32 -10.75 5.97 -14.14
N LEU A 33 -10.57 4.96 -13.28
CA LEU A 33 -9.25 4.50 -12.93
C LEU A 33 -8.76 3.36 -13.82
N TYR A 34 -7.51 3.45 -14.26
CA TYR A 34 -6.79 2.36 -14.91
C TYR A 34 -5.92 1.60 -13.90
N CYS A 35 -5.59 0.34 -14.22
CA CYS A 35 -4.71 -0.47 -13.39
C CYS A 35 -3.26 0.05 -13.47
N PRO A 36 -2.58 0.32 -12.32
CA PRO A 36 -1.19 0.78 -12.34
C PRO A 36 -0.20 -0.31 -12.74
N GLN A 37 -0.61 -1.57 -12.66
CA GLN A 37 0.24 -2.72 -13.00
C GLN A 37 0.31 -2.96 -14.51
N CYS A 38 -0.82 -2.95 -15.22
CA CYS A 38 -0.88 -3.34 -16.62
C CYS A 38 -1.47 -2.26 -17.54
N GLY A 39 -1.94 -1.13 -17.01
CA GLY A 39 -2.50 -0.03 -17.77
C GLY A 39 -3.90 -0.25 -18.32
N ARG A 40 -4.53 -1.43 -18.07
CA ARG A 40 -5.91 -1.72 -18.51
C ARG A 40 -6.87 -0.72 -17.87
N LEU A 41 -7.73 -0.17 -18.69
CA LEU A 41 -8.77 0.75 -18.27
C LEU A 41 -9.84 0.02 -17.46
N ARG A 42 -10.37 0.72 -16.47
CA ARG A 42 -11.42 0.31 -15.55
C ARG A 42 -11.01 -0.85 -14.64
N LEU A 43 -11.08 -0.57 -13.36
CA LEU A 43 -11.05 -1.59 -12.31
C LEU A 43 -12.49 -2.09 -12.10
N GLU A 44 -12.67 -3.40 -12.07
CA GLU A 44 -13.98 -4.01 -11.94
C GLU A 44 -14.35 -4.14 -10.46
N PRO A 45 -15.53 -3.67 -10.02
CA PRO A 45 -15.99 -3.87 -8.66
C PRO A 45 -16.12 -5.37 -8.35
N THR A 46 -15.73 -5.76 -7.15
CA THR A 46 -15.96 -7.10 -6.63
C THR A 46 -17.36 -7.22 -6.04
N ARG A 47 -17.80 -8.45 -5.80
CA ARG A 47 -19.08 -8.70 -5.09
C ARG A 47 -19.05 -8.02 -3.73
N GLU A 48 -20.16 -7.40 -3.35
CA GLU A 48 -20.30 -6.81 -2.03
C GLU A 48 -20.02 -7.84 -0.92
N GLY A 49 -19.32 -7.40 0.14
CA GLY A 49 -18.90 -8.29 1.23
C GLY A 49 -17.64 -9.11 0.95
N THR A 50 -16.98 -8.95 -0.22
CA THR A 50 -15.67 -9.58 -0.45
C THR A 50 -14.64 -8.95 0.50
N PRO A 51 -14.00 -9.72 1.40
CA PRO A 51 -13.06 -9.15 2.35
C PRO A 51 -11.85 -8.49 1.66
N PHE A 52 -11.48 -7.28 2.09
CA PHE A 52 -10.32 -6.52 1.63
C PHE A 52 -10.22 -6.26 0.12
N ARG A 53 -11.30 -6.43 -0.64
CA ARG A 53 -11.30 -6.24 -2.09
C ARG A 53 -12.54 -5.51 -2.51
N ASP A 54 -12.36 -4.26 -2.93
CA ASP A 54 -13.45 -3.49 -3.56
C ASP A 54 -13.38 -3.60 -5.08
N PHE A 55 -12.16 -3.82 -5.63
CA PHE A 55 -11.94 -3.93 -7.07
C PHE A 55 -10.91 -5.00 -7.42
N VAL A 56 -11.01 -5.46 -8.66
CA VAL A 56 -10.03 -6.32 -9.31
C VAL A 56 -9.74 -5.81 -10.72
N CYS A 57 -8.49 -5.93 -11.16
CA CYS A 57 -8.17 -5.68 -12.56
C CYS A 57 -8.58 -6.87 -13.43
N GLY A 58 -9.47 -6.67 -14.40
CA GLY A 58 -9.89 -7.73 -15.34
C GLY A 58 -8.77 -8.25 -16.25
N GLY A 59 -7.60 -7.55 -16.31
CA GLY A 59 -6.45 -7.98 -17.10
C GLY A 59 -5.44 -8.80 -16.28
N CYS A 60 -4.82 -8.19 -15.26
CA CYS A 60 -3.75 -8.82 -14.48
C CYS A 60 -4.20 -9.39 -13.14
N ARG A 61 -5.49 -9.32 -12.82
CA ARG A 61 -6.12 -9.85 -11.59
C ARG A 61 -5.64 -9.22 -10.28
N GLU A 62 -4.96 -8.07 -10.35
CA GLU A 62 -4.55 -7.34 -9.15
C GLU A 62 -5.76 -6.88 -8.34
N PRO A 63 -5.77 -7.17 -7.02
CA PRO A 63 -6.82 -6.73 -6.12
C PRO A 63 -6.55 -5.33 -5.57
N PHE A 64 -7.61 -4.55 -5.34
CA PHE A 64 -7.54 -3.21 -4.76
C PHE A 64 -8.60 -3.02 -3.69
N GLU A 65 -8.23 -2.35 -2.60
CA GLU A 65 -9.13 -1.90 -1.54
C GLU A 65 -9.19 -0.36 -1.55
N LEU A 66 -10.40 0.20 -1.57
CA LEU A 66 -10.62 1.65 -1.57
C LEU A 66 -10.76 2.19 -0.15
N LYS A 67 -9.96 3.18 0.17
CA LYS A 67 -10.06 3.98 1.38
C LYS A 67 -10.42 5.40 0.95
N ALA A 68 -11.69 5.77 1.08
CA ALA A 68 -12.16 7.11 0.73
C ALA A 68 -12.34 7.97 1.99
N SER A 69 -11.87 9.22 1.94
CA SER A 69 -11.92 10.18 3.04
C SER A 69 -12.22 11.59 2.53
N ARG A 70 -12.88 12.42 3.36
CA ARG A 70 -13.01 13.87 3.13
C ARG A 70 -11.73 14.63 3.45
N GLN A 71 -10.94 14.10 4.39
CA GLN A 71 -9.66 14.67 4.80
C GLN A 71 -8.50 13.86 4.21
N PRO A 72 -7.35 14.48 4.02
CA PRO A 72 -6.14 13.76 3.62
C PRO A 72 -5.88 12.57 4.54
N HIS A 73 -5.46 11.47 3.96
CA HIS A 73 -5.09 10.30 4.74
C HIS A 73 -3.84 10.60 5.59
N GLY A 74 -3.97 10.38 6.90
CA GLY A 74 -2.88 10.54 7.84
C GLY A 74 -1.91 9.35 7.84
N ARG A 75 -1.06 9.31 8.86
CA ARG A 75 -0.09 8.23 9.05
C ARG A 75 -0.74 6.84 9.16
N ARG A 76 -1.96 6.73 9.68
CA ARG A 76 -2.67 5.47 9.86
C ARG A 76 -3.95 5.44 9.04
N VAL A 77 -4.20 4.29 8.42
CA VAL A 77 -5.41 4.02 7.66
C VAL A 77 -6.09 2.79 8.25
N ALA A 78 -7.40 2.86 8.42
CA ALA A 78 -8.17 1.75 8.96
C ALA A 78 -8.05 0.51 8.05
N GLY A 79 -7.63 -0.60 8.64
CA GLY A 79 -7.65 -1.94 8.04
C GLY A 79 -8.96 -2.67 8.36
N GLY A 80 -8.95 -3.97 8.07
CA GLY A 80 -10.02 -4.88 8.43
C GLY A 80 -9.66 -5.74 9.66
N SER A 81 -10.09 -7.01 9.66
CA SER A 81 -9.70 -7.99 10.68
C SER A 81 -8.18 -8.16 10.70
N LEU A 82 -7.59 -8.06 11.89
CA LEU A 82 -6.15 -8.19 12.11
C LEU A 82 -5.62 -9.54 11.61
N GLU A 83 -6.28 -10.61 12.01
CA GLU A 83 -5.90 -11.98 11.66
C GLU A 83 -5.95 -12.19 10.15
N ARG A 84 -7.09 -11.90 9.53
CA ARG A 84 -7.28 -12.04 8.08
C ARG A 84 -6.32 -11.18 7.27
N TYR A 85 -5.97 -9.99 7.78
CA TYR A 85 -5.02 -9.12 7.07
C TYR A 85 -3.60 -9.68 7.13
N ARG A 86 -3.19 -10.22 8.29
CA ARG A 86 -1.90 -10.92 8.44
C ARG A 86 -1.82 -12.14 7.54
N GLU A 87 -2.83 -13.00 7.57
CA GLU A 87 -2.91 -14.15 6.65
C GLU A 87 -2.82 -13.73 5.17
N ALA A 88 -3.50 -12.65 4.79
CA ALA A 88 -3.46 -12.16 3.42
C ALA A 88 -2.07 -11.66 3.03
N LEU A 89 -1.30 -11.06 3.95
CA LEU A 89 0.10 -10.70 3.73
C LEU A 89 0.98 -11.94 3.57
N ASP A 90 0.84 -12.91 4.46
CA ASP A 90 1.63 -14.14 4.47
C ASP A 90 1.41 -14.97 3.19
N ARG A 91 0.17 -14.99 2.70
CA ARG A 91 -0.20 -15.65 1.44
C ARG A 91 0.06 -14.79 0.19
N GLY A 92 0.56 -13.57 0.34
CA GLY A 92 0.75 -12.65 -0.78
C GLY A 92 -0.55 -12.22 -1.49
N THR A 93 -1.71 -12.32 -0.80
CA THR A 93 -3.04 -11.99 -1.35
C THR A 93 -3.63 -10.69 -0.83
N ALA A 94 -2.91 -9.97 0.04
CA ALA A 94 -3.30 -8.63 0.49
C ALA A 94 -3.56 -7.70 -0.70
N PRO A 95 -4.55 -6.79 -0.62
CA PRO A 95 -4.85 -5.87 -1.72
C PRO A 95 -3.85 -4.72 -1.79
N ASN A 96 -3.74 -4.12 -2.97
CA ASN A 96 -3.21 -2.76 -3.09
C ASN A 96 -4.22 -1.78 -2.49
N LEU A 97 -3.76 -0.66 -1.92
CA LEU A 97 -4.68 0.35 -1.40
C LEU A 97 -4.88 1.47 -2.42
N LEU A 98 -6.09 1.97 -2.50
CA LEU A 98 -6.45 3.20 -3.18
C LEU A 98 -6.85 4.22 -2.11
N LEU A 99 -5.98 5.19 -1.83
CA LEU A 99 -6.20 6.25 -0.87
C LEU A 99 -6.80 7.45 -1.60
N LEU A 100 -8.12 7.61 -1.53
CA LEU A 100 -8.86 8.64 -2.24
C LEU A 100 -9.32 9.73 -1.28
N THR A 101 -9.02 10.99 -1.59
CA THR A 101 -9.55 12.14 -0.90
C THR A 101 -10.51 12.89 -1.81
N TYR A 102 -11.68 13.26 -1.29
CA TYR A 102 -12.72 13.97 -2.07
C TYR A 102 -13.31 15.13 -1.29
N ASP A 103 -13.80 16.11 -2.04
CA ASP A 103 -14.58 17.22 -1.55
C ASP A 103 -16.08 16.89 -1.74
N PRO A 104 -16.86 16.76 -0.65
CA PRO A 104 -18.28 16.43 -0.75
C PRO A 104 -19.12 17.58 -1.31
N ASP A 105 -18.76 18.83 -1.02
CA ASP A 105 -19.52 20.03 -1.39
C ASP A 105 -19.30 20.35 -2.88
N ALA A 106 -18.06 20.32 -3.31
CA ALA A 106 -17.72 20.44 -4.73
C ALA A 106 -18.01 19.14 -5.54
N ALA A 107 -18.36 18.06 -4.86
CA ALA A 107 -18.56 16.73 -5.46
C ALA A 107 -17.39 16.26 -6.34
N ARG A 108 -16.13 16.50 -5.90
CA ARG A 108 -14.92 16.26 -6.69
C ARG A 108 -13.88 15.47 -5.95
N VAL A 109 -13.14 14.63 -6.69
CA VAL A 109 -11.93 13.96 -6.18
C VAL A 109 -10.78 14.97 -6.17
N ARG A 110 -10.05 15.01 -5.06
CA ARG A 110 -8.89 15.90 -4.84
C ARG A 110 -7.57 15.16 -5.00
N ASP A 111 -7.45 14.02 -4.32
CA ASP A 111 -6.23 13.24 -4.32
C ASP A 111 -6.55 11.76 -4.50
N LEU A 112 -5.67 11.06 -5.19
CA LEU A 112 -5.67 9.61 -5.27
C LEU A 112 -4.25 9.09 -5.30
N VAL A 113 -3.92 8.26 -4.31
CA VAL A 113 -2.63 7.57 -4.20
C VAL A 113 -2.87 6.07 -4.17
N ALA A 114 -2.22 5.34 -5.07
CA ALA A 114 -2.20 3.88 -4.99
C ALA A 114 -0.98 3.43 -4.18
N VAL A 115 -1.19 2.51 -3.22
CA VAL A 115 -0.12 1.92 -2.41
C VAL A 115 0.10 0.48 -2.86
N ASN A 116 1.34 0.19 -3.28
CA ASN A 116 1.70 -1.12 -3.78
C ASN A 116 1.82 -2.14 -2.62
N ARG A 117 0.98 -3.18 -2.64
CA ARG A 117 0.92 -4.23 -1.62
C ARG A 117 2.23 -4.97 -1.39
N LEU A 118 3.07 -5.07 -2.42
CA LEU A 118 4.38 -5.74 -2.34
C LEU A 118 5.33 -5.09 -1.33
N LEU A 119 5.04 -3.84 -0.95
CA LEU A 119 5.85 -3.05 -0.03
C LEU A 119 5.14 -2.77 1.30
N ILE A 120 4.00 -3.42 1.56
CA ILE A 120 3.33 -3.39 2.86
C ILE A 120 3.88 -4.54 3.70
N SER A 121 4.80 -4.23 4.61
CA SER A 121 5.36 -5.18 5.57
C SER A 121 4.36 -5.53 6.67
N PRO A 122 4.43 -6.75 7.27
CA PRO A 122 3.72 -7.07 8.50
C PRO A 122 3.98 -6.08 9.65
N LEU A 123 5.15 -5.40 9.65
CA LEU A 123 5.48 -4.34 10.61
C LEU A 123 4.56 -3.11 10.50
N ALA A 124 3.89 -2.93 9.38
CA ALA A 124 2.94 -1.84 9.19
C ALA A 124 1.53 -2.16 9.74
N VAL A 125 1.26 -3.42 10.13
CA VAL A 125 -0.06 -3.85 10.61
C VAL A 125 -0.14 -3.76 12.12
N ILE A 126 -0.90 -2.79 12.62
CA ILE A 126 -1.06 -2.52 14.06
C ILE A 126 -2.44 -2.97 14.50
N GLY A 127 -2.50 -3.94 15.40
CA GLY A 127 -3.76 -4.37 16.02
C GLY A 127 -4.35 -3.27 16.90
N ARG A 128 -5.66 -3.10 16.83
CA ARG A 128 -6.37 -2.18 17.74
C ARG A 128 -6.53 -2.84 19.12
N PRO A 129 -6.45 -2.07 20.21
CA PRO A 129 -6.45 -2.64 21.57
C PRO A 129 -7.81 -3.20 22.00
N ARG A 130 -8.90 -2.83 21.32
CA ARG A 130 -10.26 -3.25 21.68
C ARG A 130 -10.86 -4.15 20.59
N PRO A 131 -11.39 -5.32 20.96
CA PRO A 131 -12.08 -6.17 19.99
C PRO A 131 -13.39 -5.53 19.56
N LEU A 132 -13.83 -5.84 18.35
CA LEU A 132 -15.20 -5.65 17.89
C LEU A 132 -16.07 -6.80 18.40
N ALA A 133 -17.39 -6.49 18.55
CA ALA A 133 -18.38 -7.47 18.99
C ALA A 133 -17.98 -8.17 20.30
N ARG A 134 -17.75 -7.36 21.38
CA ARG A 134 -17.34 -7.85 22.71
C ARG A 134 -18.26 -8.96 23.27
N ASN A 135 -19.51 -8.99 22.84
CA ASN A 135 -20.52 -9.98 23.25
C ASN A 135 -20.63 -11.16 22.27
N SER A 136 -19.74 -11.25 21.27
CA SER A 136 -19.66 -12.40 20.38
C SER A 136 -18.88 -13.53 21.04
N PRO A 137 -19.24 -14.81 20.84
CA PRO A 137 -18.41 -15.94 21.25
C PRO A 137 -16.98 -15.89 20.70
N GLU A 138 -16.81 -15.28 19.53
CA GLU A 138 -15.52 -15.08 18.87
C GLU A 138 -15.28 -13.59 18.59
N PRO A 139 -14.80 -12.80 19.58
CA PRO A 139 -14.46 -11.42 19.37
C PRO A 139 -13.24 -11.33 18.42
N TYR A 140 -13.31 -10.46 17.42
CA TYR A 140 -12.19 -10.27 16.51
C TYR A 140 -11.62 -8.85 16.62
N TYR A 141 -10.31 -8.73 16.39
CA TYR A 141 -9.62 -7.44 16.42
C TYR A 141 -9.54 -6.84 15.04
N LEU A 142 -9.73 -5.53 14.96
CA LEU A 142 -9.38 -4.75 13.77
C LEU A 142 -7.91 -4.36 13.81
N CYS A 143 -7.38 -3.97 12.66
CA CYS A 143 -6.06 -3.37 12.55
C CYS A 143 -6.14 -1.97 11.95
N ASP A 144 -5.06 -1.23 12.13
CA ASP A 144 -4.70 -0.07 11.34
C ASP A 144 -3.42 -0.36 10.57
N LEU A 145 -3.29 0.27 9.40
CA LEU A 145 -2.09 0.21 8.58
C LEU A 145 -1.27 1.48 8.80
N ASP A 146 -0.07 1.33 9.34
CA ASP A 146 0.88 2.43 9.56
C ASP A 146 1.64 2.73 8.26
N LEU A 147 1.21 3.76 7.56
CA LEU A 147 1.80 4.19 6.30
C LEU A 147 3.20 4.81 6.44
N SER A 148 3.68 5.10 7.66
CA SER A 148 5.05 5.56 7.88
C SER A 148 6.09 4.46 7.64
N GLY A 149 5.69 3.19 7.80
CA GLY A 149 6.50 2.03 7.43
C GLY A 149 6.32 1.57 5.99
N VAL A 150 5.64 2.36 5.16
CA VAL A 150 5.49 2.09 3.72
C VAL A 150 6.36 3.10 2.97
N PRO A 151 7.36 2.64 2.19
CA PRO A 151 8.24 3.53 1.43
C PRO A 151 7.46 4.51 0.56
N GLU A 152 7.95 5.75 0.42
CA GLU A 152 7.30 6.74 -0.45
C GLU A 152 7.20 6.26 -1.90
N ALA A 153 8.20 5.53 -2.38
CA ALA A 153 8.18 4.90 -3.70
C ALA A 153 7.05 3.90 -3.93
N ALA A 154 6.48 3.34 -2.85
CA ALA A 154 5.31 2.47 -2.92
C ALA A 154 3.99 3.23 -3.04
N LYS A 155 3.99 4.53 -2.77
CA LYS A 155 2.84 5.43 -2.75
C LYS A 155 2.77 6.21 -4.06
N VAL A 156 2.17 5.62 -5.09
CA VAL A 156 2.15 6.17 -6.44
C VAL A 156 0.94 7.09 -6.63
N PRO A 157 1.14 8.41 -6.78
CA PRO A 157 0.03 9.34 -6.98
C PRO A 157 -0.51 9.26 -8.41
N TYR A 158 -1.84 9.18 -8.52
CA TYR A 158 -2.60 9.45 -9.73
C TYR A 158 -3.03 10.91 -9.81
N LEU A 159 -3.46 11.43 -8.65
CA LEU A 159 -3.89 12.81 -8.46
C LEU A 159 -3.22 13.39 -7.22
N ARG A 160 -2.76 14.63 -7.31
CA ARG A 160 -2.32 15.45 -6.19
C ARG A 160 -2.92 16.84 -6.33
N SER A 161 -3.68 17.31 -5.34
CA SER A 161 -4.37 18.61 -5.37
C SER A 161 -5.15 18.82 -6.68
N ALA A 162 -5.92 17.81 -7.08
CA ALA A 162 -6.69 17.77 -8.33
C ALA A 162 -5.84 17.82 -9.64
N HIS A 163 -4.52 17.69 -9.56
CA HIS A 163 -3.66 17.60 -10.74
C HIS A 163 -3.30 16.14 -11.04
N GLU A 164 -3.61 15.71 -12.26
CA GLU A 164 -3.33 14.35 -12.72
C GLU A 164 -1.84 14.17 -13.02
N ARG A 165 -1.30 13.02 -12.60
CA ARG A 165 0.02 12.57 -13.04
C ARG A 165 -0.07 11.87 -14.38
N PRO A 166 0.92 12.05 -15.27
CA PRO A 166 0.95 11.34 -16.55
C PRO A 166 0.84 9.82 -16.34
N LYS A 167 0.01 9.15 -17.15
CA LYS A 167 -0.19 7.69 -17.05
C LYS A 167 1.14 6.93 -17.08
N ARG A 168 2.09 7.34 -17.95
CA ARG A 168 3.42 6.74 -18.01
C ARG A 168 4.15 6.82 -16.68
N PHE A 169 4.12 7.98 -16.01
CA PHE A 169 4.73 8.14 -14.68
C PHE A 169 4.15 7.14 -13.66
N VAL A 170 2.82 6.96 -13.65
CA VAL A 170 2.16 6.02 -12.73
C VAL A 170 2.59 4.58 -13.01
N LEU A 171 2.60 4.18 -14.29
CA LEU A 171 3.00 2.83 -14.70
C LEU A 171 4.48 2.56 -14.40
N ASP A 172 5.37 3.48 -14.72
CA ASP A 172 6.81 3.33 -14.50
C ASP A 172 7.14 3.27 -13.00
N SER A 173 6.54 4.16 -12.19
CA SER A 173 6.70 4.17 -10.75
C SER A 173 6.20 2.88 -10.10
N TRP A 174 5.04 2.37 -10.52
CA TRP A 174 4.48 1.13 -10.02
C TRP A 174 5.33 -0.08 -10.36
N ASN A 175 5.79 -0.17 -11.61
CA ASN A 175 6.55 -1.31 -12.11
C ASN A 175 8.01 -1.34 -11.66
N ARG A 176 8.51 -0.31 -10.98
CA ARG A 176 9.86 -0.28 -10.39
C ARG A 176 10.11 -1.47 -9.45
N PHE A 177 9.08 -1.94 -8.75
CA PHE A 177 9.14 -3.08 -7.84
C PHE A 177 8.60 -4.38 -8.43
N ARG A 178 8.45 -4.46 -9.75
CA ARG A 178 7.93 -5.65 -10.43
C ARG A 178 8.77 -6.91 -10.14
N PHE A 179 10.07 -6.75 -9.95
CA PHE A 179 10.98 -7.86 -9.63
C PHE A 179 10.62 -8.60 -8.33
N LEU A 180 9.88 -7.97 -7.42
CA LEU A 180 9.37 -8.61 -6.20
C LEU A 180 8.23 -9.62 -6.46
N ARG A 181 7.73 -9.70 -7.69
CA ARG A 181 6.65 -10.65 -8.07
C ARG A 181 7.18 -11.97 -8.61
N GLU A 182 8.47 -12.05 -8.91
CA GLU A 182 9.05 -13.22 -9.54
C GLU A 182 9.13 -14.38 -8.51
N PRO A 183 8.39 -15.49 -8.71
CA PRO A 183 8.42 -16.62 -7.80
C PRO A 183 9.84 -17.22 -7.75
N GLY A 184 10.29 -17.56 -6.55
CA GLY A 184 11.64 -18.15 -6.38
C GLY A 184 12.79 -17.20 -6.66
N SER A 185 12.51 -15.89 -6.76
CA SER A 185 13.54 -14.87 -6.93
C SER A 185 14.61 -15.00 -5.85
N ALA A 186 15.88 -15.05 -6.27
CA ALA A 186 17.05 -14.97 -5.37
C ALA A 186 17.07 -13.66 -4.56
N ASP A 187 16.26 -12.68 -4.98
CA ASP A 187 16.12 -11.40 -4.30
C ASP A 187 15.30 -11.50 -3.00
N GLU A 188 14.61 -12.63 -2.75
CA GLU A 188 13.80 -12.86 -1.53
C GLU A 188 12.89 -11.66 -1.21
N PRO A 189 11.75 -11.52 -1.88
CA PRO A 189 10.88 -10.35 -1.84
C PRO A 189 10.49 -9.91 -0.42
N ASP A 190 10.24 -10.86 0.47
CA ASP A 190 9.85 -10.57 1.86
C ASP A 190 10.93 -9.84 2.63
N TRP A 191 12.20 -10.24 2.46
CA TRP A 191 13.33 -9.55 3.06
C TRP A 191 13.49 -8.12 2.55
N ILE A 192 13.31 -7.92 1.24
CA ILE A 192 13.38 -6.58 0.65
C ILE A 192 12.25 -5.71 1.15
N ARG A 193 11.02 -6.23 1.18
CA ARG A 193 9.84 -5.53 1.71
C ARG A 193 10.07 -5.06 3.14
N ASP A 194 10.52 -5.98 4.01
CA ASP A 194 10.66 -5.71 5.45
C ASP A 194 11.83 -4.76 5.72
N LEU A 195 12.92 -4.89 4.97
CA LEU A 195 14.04 -3.95 5.05
C LEU A 195 13.65 -2.54 4.59
N LEU A 196 12.93 -2.41 3.48
CA LEU A 196 12.42 -1.12 3.00
C LEU A 196 11.43 -0.49 3.98
N ALA A 197 10.65 -1.30 4.70
CA ALA A 197 9.75 -0.80 5.74
C ALA A 197 10.51 -0.21 6.95
N LEU A 198 11.68 -0.71 7.27
CA LEU A 198 12.54 -0.14 8.31
C LEU A 198 13.22 1.14 7.80
N ILE A 199 13.77 1.12 6.59
CA ILE A 199 14.38 2.31 5.96
C ILE A 199 13.37 3.46 5.88
N ALA A 200 12.12 3.20 5.53
CA ALA A 200 11.07 4.21 5.45
C ALA A 200 10.77 4.92 6.79
N ARG A 201 11.16 4.32 7.91
CA ARG A 201 10.99 4.90 9.27
C ARG A 201 12.16 5.76 9.70
N ILE A 202 13.29 5.68 9.01
CA ILE A 202 14.46 6.53 9.26
C ILE A 202 14.11 7.94 8.76
N PRO A 203 14.22 8.99 9.60
CA PRO A 203 13.82 10.34 9.21
C PRO A 203 14.69 10.95 8.10
N SER A 204 15.94 10.50 7.99
CA SER A 204 16.89 10.97 6.99
C SER A 204 16.81 10.11 5.72
N ARG A 205 17.09 10.73 4.56
CA ARG A 205 17.32 10.01 3.31
C ARG A 205 18.61 9.19 3.34
N GLU A 206 19.61 9.70 4.05
CA GLU A 206 20.88 9.01 4.27
C GLU A 206 20.84 8.25 5.59
N PHE A 207 21.33 7.01 5.57
CA PHE A 207 21.34 6.12 6.72
C PHE A 207 22.55 5.18 6.67
N THR A 208 22.90 4.64 7.83
CA THR A 208 24.03 3.74 8.01
C THR A 208 23.60 2.28 8.17
N LEU A 209 24.56 1.37 8.11
CA LEU A 209 24.33 -0.03 8.50
C LEU A 209 23.91 -0.16 9.95
N ASP A 210 24.46 0.68 10.85
CA ASP A 210 24.16 0.60 12.28
C ASP A 210 22.71 1.03 12.58
N ASP A 211 22.16 1.99 11.83
CA ASP A 211 20.74 2.34 11.90
C ASP A 211 19.85 1.12 11.65
N LEU A 212 20.24 0.25 10.70
CA LEU A 212 19.49 -0.95 10.36
C LEU A 212 19.76 -2.11 11.33
N TYR A 213 20.98 -2.22 11.86
CA TYR A 213 21.32 -3.24 12.86
C TYR A 213 20.57 -3.03 14.17
N GLY A 214 20.20 -1.79 14.51
CA GLY A 214 19.30 -1.48 15.63
C GLY A 214 17.93 -2.16 15.53
N HIS A 215 17.55 -2.65 14.34
CA HIS A 215 16.29 -3.37 14.10
C HIS A 215 16.46 -4.90 13.92
N GLU A 216 17.63 -5.44 14.26
CA GLU A 216 17.97 -6.86 14.08
C GLU A 216 16.93 -7.81 14.68
N GLU A 217 16.46 -7.53 15.90
CA GLU A 217 15.43 -8.35 16.57
C GLU A 217 14.08 -8.34 15.82
N ALA A 218 13.68 -7.20 15.27
CA ALA A 218 12.44 -7.12 14.51
C ALA A 218 12.50 -7.98 13.24
N LEU A 219 13.64 -7.95 12.54
CA LEU A 219 13.87 -8.80 11.36
C LEU A 219 14.00 -10.28 11.75
N ALA A 220 14.64 -10.61 12.87
CA ALA A 220 14.74 -11.98 13.35
C ALA A 220 13.36 -12.60 13.65
N ARG A 221 12.44 -11.80 14.23
CA ARG A 221 11.04 -12.24 14.45
C ARG A 221 10.28 -12.50 13.16
N LEU A 222 10.49 -11.69 12.12
CA LEU A 222 9.86 -11.89 10.81
C LEU A 222 10.48 -13.04 10.01
N HIS A 223 11.77 -13.29 10.23
CA HIS A 223 12.54 -14.29 9.48
C HIS A 223 13.23 -15.32 10.40
N PRO A 224 12.46 -16.09 11.20
CA PRO A 224 13.02 -16.94 12.28
C PRO A 224 13.93 -18.07 11.80
N ARG A 225 13.88 -18.40 10.50
CA ARG A 225 14.76 -19.41 9.89
C ARG A 225 16.16 -18.86 9.54
N ASN A 226 16.35 -17.54 9.59
CA ASN A 226 17.64 -16.91 9.26
C ASN A 226 18.40 -16.59 10.55
N ARG A 227 19.60 -17.16 10.69
CA ARG A 227 20.51 -16.96 11.84
C ARG A 227 21.56 -15.88 11.58
N HIS A 228 21.62 -15.31 10.38
CA HIS A 228 22.66 -14.36 9.95
C HIS A 228 22.03 -13.02 9.49
N ILE A 229 21.26 -12.38 10.37
CA ILE A 229 20.46 -11.20 10.05
C ILE A 229 21.31 -10.08 9.46
N ARG A 230 22.44 -9.70 10.11
CA ARG A 230 23.32 -8.62 9.62
C ARG A 230 23.92 -8.91 8.25
N ALA A 231 24.31 -10.15 7.99
CA ALA A 231 24.81 -10.55 6.67
C ALA A 231 23.69 -10.45 5.61
N LYS A 232 22.47 -10.84 5.97
CA LYS A 232 21.31 -10.74 5.10
C LYS A 232 20.94 -9.30 4.79
N ILE A 233 20.98 -8.40 5.79
CA ILE A 233 20.77 -6.94 5.57
C ILE A 233 21.76 -6.44 4.51
N ARG A 234 23.07 -6.70 4.68
CA ARG A 234 24.09 -6.26 3.69
C ARG A 234 23.82 -6.83 2.30
N GLN A 235 23.46 -8.11 2.20
CA GLN A 235 23.12 -8.74 0.93
C GLN A 235 21.94 -8.03 0.25
N LYS A 236 20.86 -7.72 1.00
CA LYS A 236 19.68 -7.08 0.42
C LYS A 236 19.90 -5.60 0.07
N LEU A 237 20.73 -4.89 0.83
CA LEU A 237 21.16 -3.53 0.45
C LEU A 237 21.90 -3.53 -0.90
N GLN A 238 22.76 -4.54 -1.17
CA GLN A 238 23.41 -4.68 -2.47
C GLN A 238 22.39 -4.91 -3.60
N VAL A 239 21.35 -5.70 -3.35
CA VAL A 239 20.23 -5.87 -4.31
C VAL A 239 19.57 -4.53 -4.60
N LEU A 240 19.21 -3.77 -3.55
CA LEU A 240 18.54 -2.48 -3.68
C LEU A 240 19.41 -1.45 -4.42
N VAL A 241 20.72 -1.46 -4.21
CA VAL A 241 21.66 -0.61 -4.97
C VAL A 241 21.71 -1.02 -6.45
N ARG A 242 21.83 -2.33 -6.77
CA ARG A 242 21.79 -2.83 -8.16
C ARG A 242 20.47 -2.46 -8.86
N ARG A 243 19.35 -2.49 -8.13
CA ARG A 243 18.01 -2.11 -8.63
C ARG A 243 17.77 -0.59 -8.66
N ARG A 244 18.78 0.22 -8.30
CA ARG A 244 18.70 1.70 -8.27
C ARG A 244 17.54 2.21 -7.39
N ILE A 245 17.26 1.51 -6.29
CA ILE A 245 16.32 1.95 -5.25
C ILE A 245 17.09 2.72 -4.18
N LEU A 246 18.33 2.29 -3.91
CA LEU A 246 19.29 2.96 -3.05
C LEU A 246 20.54 3.34 -3.83
N ARG A 247 21.25 4.33 -3.33
CA ARG A 247 22.63 4.68 -3.72
C ARG A 247 23.56 4.40 -2.54
N ARG A 248 24.73 3.87 -2.79
CA ARG A 248 25.81 3.79 -1.80
C ARG A 248 26.56 5.13 -1.81
N ALA A 249 26.44 5.89 -0.73
CA ALA A 249 27.09 7.20 -0.60
C ALA A 249 28.55 7.07 -0.14
N ALA A 250 28.83 6.13 0.82
CA ALA A 250 30.16 5.81 1.33
C ALA A 250 30.18 4.34 1.82
N PRO A 251 31.34 3.79 2.25
CA PRO A 251 31.38 2.50 2.91
C PRO A 251 30.44 2.47 4.14
N GLY A 252 29.42 1.58 4.10
CA GLY A 252 28.41 1.46 5.16
C GLY A 252 27.33 2.53 5.18
N VAL A 253 27.35 3.51 4.26
CA VAL A 253 26.38 4.60 4.17
C VAL A 253 25.57 4.50 2.88
N TYR A 254 24.26 4.63 3.00
CA TYR A 254 23.31 4.49 1.89
C TYR A 254 22.36 5.69 1.85
N GLU A 255 21.83 5.96 0.67
CA GLU A 255 20.84 7.01 0.43
C GLU A 255 19.63 6.44 -0.33
N SER A 256 18.44 6.78 0.13
CA SER A 256 17.20 6.49 -0.59
C SER A 256 17.04 7.46 -1.77
N ILE A 257 16.93 6.92 -2.98
CA ILE A 257 16.74 7.71 -4.22
C ILE A 257 15.30 7.67 -4.74
N VAL A 258 14.40 7.08 -3.99
CA VAL A 258 12.97 6.91 -4.36
C VAL A 258 12.07 7.19 -3.17
#